data_1179ab5ec68e0155ac9416e9475fc370
#
_entry.id   1179ab5ec68e0155ac9416e9475fc370
#
_cell.length_a   1.000
_cell.length_b   1.000
_cell.length_c   1.000
_cell.angle_alpha   90.00
_cell.angle_beta   90.00
_cell.angle_gamma   90.00
#
_symmetry.space_group_name_H-M   'P 1'
#
loop_
_entity.id
_entity.type
_entity.pdbx_description
1 polymer ?
#
loop_
_entity_poly.entity_id
_entity_poly.type
_entity_poly.pdbx_seq_one_letter_code
_entity_poly.pdbx_strand_id
1 'polypeptide(L)'
;MESVTILLAEDETLLLLDFEDALKEAGFMVLAVTSGKKALEHLKAAESSIAGIVTDIRFAESPSGWDVARIAREIDPEMPVVYISGDSAPDWASQGVPKSIMIEKPFVMSQLIVAISQLLNDRRAGVADLE
;
A
#
# COMPACT_ATOMS: atom_id res chain seq x y z
N MET A 1 11.60 -4.66 -18.93
CA MET A 1 10.48 -4.07 -18.18
C MET A 1 10.98 -3.66 -16.80
N GLU A 2 10.76 -2.42 -16.43
CA GLU A 2 11.20 -1.92 -15.13
C GLU A 2 10.28 -2.37 -14.01
N SER A 3 10.89 -2.77 -12.90
CA SER A 3 10.12 -3.11 -11.71
C SER A 3 9.64 -1.84 -11.02
N VAL A 4 8.41 -1.86 -10.51
CA VAL A 4 7.88 -0.75 -9.73
C VAL A 4 8.09 -1.04 -8.24
N THR A 5 8.21 0.02 -7.46
CA THR A 5 8.47 -0.08 -6.03
C THR A 5 7.18 0.09 -5.23
N ILE A 6 6.93 -0.85 -4.33
CA ILE A 6 5.80 -0.83 -3.41
C ILE A 6 6.31 -0.54 -2.01
N LEU A 7 5.70 0.42 -1.34
CA LEU A 7 5.95 0.70 0.07
C LEU A 7 5.04 -0.21 0.90
N LEU A 8 5.64 -1.05 1.72
CA LEU A 8 4.92 -2.02 2.55
C LEU A 8 5.11 -1.65 4.02
N ALA A 9 4.02 -1.34 4.71
CA ALA A 9 4.05 -0.99 6.14
C ALA A 9 3.26 -2.01 6.96
N GLU A 10 3.96 -2.76 7.80
CA GLU A 10 3.39 -3.81 8.64
C GLU A 10 4.28 -3.96 9.88
N ASP A 11 3.70 -3.90 11.08
CA ASP A 11 4.48 -3.94 12.33
C ASP A 11 4.73 -5.36 12.86
N GLU A 12 3.99 -6.36 12.39
CA GLU A 12 4.26 -7.74 12.73
C GLU A 12 5.36 -8.30 11.83
N THR A 13 6.53 -8.60 12.40
CA THR A 13 7.72 -8.97 11.63
C THR A 13 7.50 -10.18 10.72
N LEU A 14 6.83 -11.20 11.21
CA LEU A 14 6.61 -12.42 10.41
C LEU A 14 5.70 -12.14 9.22
N LEU A 15 4.64 -11.36 9.43
CA LEU A 15 3.74 -10.97 8.35
C LEU A 15 4.45 -10.07 7.34
N LEU A 16 5.28 -9.15 7.83
CA LEU A 16 6.06 -8.27 6.96
C LEU A 16 6.92 -9.08 6.01
N LEU A 17 7.62 -10.09 6.54
CA LEU A 17 8.48 -10.96 5.72
C LEU A 17 7.67 -11.74 4.68
N ASP A 18 6.53 -12.28 5.07
CA ASP A 18 5.67 -13.04 4.16
C ASP A 18 5.14 -12.16 3.03
N PHE A 19 4.66 -10.96 3.37
CA PHE A 19 4.13 -10.02 2.38
C PHE A 19 5.23 -9.53 1.45
N GLU A 20 6.39 -9.22 2.02
CA GLU A 20 7.55 -8.78 1.23
C GLU A 20 7.96 -9.85 0.22
N ASP A 21 8.08 -11.09 0.66
CA ASP A 21 8.45 -12.20 -0.21
C ASP A 21 7.44 -12.40 -1.34
N ALA A 22 6.15 -12.34 -1.02
CA ALA A 22 5.10 -12.50 -2.03
C ALA A 22 5.15 -11.39 -3.09
N LEU A 23 5.36 -10.14 -2.66
CA LEU A 23 5.46 -9.02 -3.57
C LEU A 23 6.70 -9.11 -4.47
N LYS A 24 7.83 -9.51 -3.89
CA LYS A 24 9.07 -9.71 -4.65
C LYS A 24 8.93 -10.83 -5.68
N GLU A 25 8.31 -11.93 -5.31
CA GLU A 25 8.05 -13.04 -6.25
C GLU A 25 7.17 -12.59 -7.40
N ALA A 26 6.27 -11.64 -7.16
CA ALA A 26 5.41 -11.09 -8.20
C ALA A 26 6.12 -10.07 -9.10
N GLY A 27 7.39 -9.76 -8.81
CA GLY A 27 8.19 -8.87 -9.65
C GLY A 27 8.32 -7.44 -9.13
N PHE A 28 7.80 -7.14 -7.95
CA PHE A 28 7.89 -5.79 -7.39
C PHE A 28 9.19 -5.60 -6.61
N MET A 29 9.68 -4.37 -6.59
CA MET A 29 10.65 -3.94 -5.60
C MET A 29 9.86 -3.51 -4.36
N VAL A 30 10.42 -3.75 -3.17
CA VAL A 30 9.68 -3.50 -1.93
C VAL A 30 10.52 -2.67 -0.96
N LEU A 31 9.92 -1.59 -0.46
CA LEU A 31 10.44 -0.87 0.70
C LEU A 31 9.59 -1.28 1.89
N ALA A 32 10.13 -2.15 2.73
CA ALA A 32 9.41 -2.70 3.88
C ALA A 32 9.73 -1.90 5.13
N VAL A 33 8.70 -1.40 5.80
CA VAL A 33 8.84 -0.64 7.04
C VAL A 33 7.87 -1.17 8.10
N THR A 34 8.18 -0.88 9.37
CA THR A 34 7.45 -1.45 10.50
C THR A 34 6.51 -0.46 11.19
N SER A 35 6.39 0.76 10.67
CA SER A 35 5.54 1.79 11.29
C SER A 35 5.03 2.78 10.26
N GLY A 36 3.96 3.47 10.61
CA GLY A 36 3.44 4.55 9.79
C GLY A 36 4.42 5.71 9.69
N LYS A 37 5.16 5.98 10.77
CA LYS A 37 6.16 7.05 10.78
C LYS A 37 7.25 6.79 9.73
N LYS A 38 7.77 5.57 9.69
CA LYS A 38 8.79 5.20 8.70
C LYS A 38 8.24 5.25 7.29
N ALA A 39 6.98 4.85 7.10
CA ALA A 39 6.32 4.95 5.80
C ALA A 39 6.29 6.40 5.33
N LEU A 40 5.91 7.34 6.20
CA LEU A 40 5.88 8.76 5.84
C LEU A 40 7.27 9.30 5.50
N GLU A 41 8.30 8.86 6.19
CA GLU A 41 9.67 9.28 5.89
C GLU A 41 10.03 8.94 4.44
N HIS A 42 9.69 7.73 3.99
CA HIS A 42 9.95 7.32 2.61
C HIS A 42 9.08 8.09 1.60
N LEU A 43 7.80 8.32 1.93
CA LEU A 43 6.91 9.06 1.03
C LEU A 43 7.35 10.49 0.83
N LYS A 44 7.90 11.11 1.87
CA LYS A 44 8.32 12.51 1.83
C LYS A 44 9.72 12.71 1.26
N ALA A 45 10.47 11.64 1.05
CA ALA A 45 11.81 11.74 0.47
C ALA A 45 11.71 12.22 -0.97
N ALA A 46 12.55 13.20 -1.33
CA ALA A 46 12.50 13.84 -2.66
C ALA A 46 12.78 12.87 -3.80
N GLU A 47 13.58 11.84 -3.55
CA GLU A 47 13.94 10.83 -4.55
C GLU A 47 12.98 9.64 -4.56
N SER A 48 11.90 9.70 -3.80
CA SER A 48 10.97 8.58 -3.70
C SER A 48 10.32 8.31 -5.05
N SER A 49 10.34 7.05 -5.46
CA SER A 49 9.71 6.58 -6.69
C SER A 49 8.68 5.49 -6.37
N ILE A 50 7.98 5.67 -5.27
CA ILE A 50 6.98 4.71 -4.79
C ILE A 50 5.79 4.71 -5.75
N ALA A 51 5.46 3.53 -6.29
CA ALA A 51 4.39 3.37 -7.24
C ALA A 51 3.08 2.92 -6.61
N GLY A 52 3.11 2.44 -5.38
CA GLY A 52 1.93 2.01 -4.67
C GLY A 52 2.23 1.70 -3.22
N ILE A 53 1.18 1.58 -2.41
CA ILE A 53 1.30 1.33 -0.98
C ILE A 53 0.47 0.13 -0.58
N VAL A 54 1.04 -0.72 0.27
CA VAL A 54 0.32 -1.76 1.00
C VAL A 54 0.57 -1.47 2.47
N THR A 55 -0.46 -1.18 3.25
CA THR A 55 -0.28 -0.76 4.64
C THR A 55 -1.30 -1.41 5.57
N ASP A 56 -0.81 -1.85 6.74
CA ASP A 56 -1.66 -2.15 7.87
C ASP A 56 -2.32 -0.84 8.34
N ILE A 57 -3.41 -0.94 9.06
CA ILE A 57 -4.15 0.22 9.57
C ILE A 57 -3.62 0.62 10.95
N ARG A 58 -3.51 -0.35 11.86
CA ARG A 58 -3.14 -0.09 13.24
C ARG A 58 -1.68 -0.34 13.51
N PHE A 59 -1.00 0.70 13.91
CA PHE A 59 0.36 0.63 14.41
C PHE A 59 0.35 0.98 15.90
N ALA A 60 1.39 0.57 16.63
CA ALA A 60 1.50 0.87 18.06
C ALA A 60 1.45 2.37 18.34
N GLU A 61 1.97 3.18 17.41
CA GLU A 61 1.97 4.63 17.52
C GLU A 61 1.43 5.25 16.24
N SER A 62 0.92 6.49 16.34
CA SER A 62 0.51 7.23 15.15
C SER A 62 1.73 7.59 14.29
N PRO A 63 1.56 7.79 12.99
CA PRO A 63 0.29 7.79 12.26
C PRO A 63 -0.23 6.39 11.95
N SER A 64 -1.54 6.29 11.76
CA SER A 64 -2.20 5.05 11.34
C SER A 64 -2.01 4.82 9.84
N GLY A 65 -2.43 3.64 9.36
CA GLY A 65 -2.45 3.37 7.92
C GLY A 65 -3.41 4.30 7.17
N TRP A 66 -4.52 4.72 7.80
CA TRP A 66 -5.41 5.73 7.21
C TRP A 66 -4.67 7.03 6.95
N ASP A 67 -3.89 7.49 7.93
CA ASP A 67 -3.10 8.72 7.82
C ASP A 67 -2.04 8.63 6.75
N VAL A 68 -1.33 7.50 6.70
CA VAL A 68 -0.30 7.26 5.69
C VAL A 68 -0.89 7.38 4.29
N ALA A 69 -2.03 6.76 4.06
CA ALA A 69 -2.68 6.78 2.74
C ALA A 69 -3.14 8.18 2.36
N ARG A 70 -3.70 8.94 3.32
CA ARG A 70 -4.14 10.31 3.04
C ARG A 70 -2.97 11.19 2.63
N ILE A 71 -1.85 11.07 3.32
CA ILE A 71 -0.65 11.86 2.99
C ILE A 71 -0.08 11.42 1.64
N ALA A 72 -0.07 10.12 1.37
CA ALA A 72 0.37 9.61 0.07
C ALA A 72 -0.45 10.22 -1.07
N ARG A 73 -1.78 10.33 -0.89
CA ARG A 73 -2.67 10.91 -1.89
C ARG A 73 -2.52 12.44 -2.00
N GLU A 74 -2.03 13.11 -0.97
CA GLU A 74 -1.66 14.52 -1.07
C GLU A 74 -0.44 14.69 -1.97
N ILE A 75 0.51 13.77 -1.87
CA ILE A 75 1.73 13.80 -2.70
C ILE A 75 1.44 13.35 -4.12
N ASP A 76 0.66 12.29 -4.28
CA ASP A 76 0.29 11.72 -5.57
C ASP A 76 -1.20 11.34 -5.53
N PRO A 77 -2.08 12.16 -6.10
CA PRO A 77 -3.55 11.94 -6.02
C PRO A 77 -4.01 10.60 -6.60
N GLU A 78 -3.20 9.96 -7.42
CA GLU A 78 -3.54 8.68 -8.05
C GLU A 78 -2.81 7.50 -7.41
N MET A 79 -2.17 7.70 -6.26
CA MET A 79 -1.39 6.64 -5.59
C MET A 79 -2.24 5.40 -5.33
N PRO A 80 -1.88 4.23 -5.88
CA PRO A 80 -2.52 2.97 -5.54
C PRO A 80 -2.35 2.65 -4.05
N VAL A 81 -3.46 2.33 -3.37
CA VAL A 81 -3.45 2.04 -1.93
C VAL A 81 -4.23 0.77 -1.65
N VAL A 82 -3.57 -0.20 -1.02
CA VAL A 82 -4.20 -1.40 -0.48
C VAL A 82 -4.02 -1.38 1.04
N TYR A 83 -5.13 -1.45 1.76
CA TYR A 83 -5.13 -1.56 3.22
C TYR A 83 -5.23 -3.02 3.62
N ILE A 84 -4.59 -3.37 4.73
CA ILE A 84 -4.66 -4.69 5.33
C ILE A 84 -5.12 -4.51 6.78
N SER A 85 -6.13 -5.25 7.23
CA SER A 85 -6.62 -5.10 8.59
C SER A 85 -7.24 -6.35 9.14
N GLY A 86 -7.07 -6.57 10.44
CA GLY A 86 -7.76 -7.63 11.17
C GLY A 86 -9.12 -7.20 11.70
N ASP A 87 -9.35 -5.90 11.88
CA ASP A 87 -10.57 -5.41 12.56
C ASP A 87 -11.08 -4.06 12.08
N SER A 88 -10.38 -3.38 11.20
CA SER A 88 -10.76 -2.01 10.81
C SER A 88 -11.55 -1.92 9.50
N ALA A 89 -11.87 -3.06 8.87
CA ALA A 89 -12.61 -3.06 7.60
C ALA A 89 -13.95 -2.29 7.66
N PRO A 90 -14.73 -2.34 8.78
CA PRO A 90 -15.96 -1.55 8.83
C PRO A 90 -15.76 -0.04 8.71
N ASP A 91 -14.56 0.47 9.01
CA ASP A 91 -14.26 1.90 8.94
C ASP A 91 -13.77 2.34 7.56
N TRP A 92 -13.58 1.41 6.64
CA TRP A 92 -13.03 1.74 5.32
C TRP A 92 -13.87 2.76 4.55
N ALA A 93 -15.20 2.61 4.61
CA ALA A 93 -16.08 3.52 3.88
C ALA A 93 -15.89 4.98 4.30
N SER A 94 -15.61 5.21 5.59
CA SER A 94 -15.47 6.57 6.14
C SER A 94 -14.03 7.04 6.21
N GLN A 95 -13.06 6.14 6.38
CA GLN A 95 -11.65 6.50 6.62
C GLN A 95 -10.75 6.26 5.41
N GLY A 96 -11.10 5.33 4.54
CA GLY A 96 -10.26 4.96 3.41
C GLY A 96 -10.26 6.02 2.32
N VAL A 97 -9.12 6.17 1.64
CA VAL A 97 -9.04 7.05 0.48
C VAL A 97 -9.85 6.46 -0.68
N PRO A 98 -10.40 7.31 -1.57
CA PRO A 98 -11.15 6.81 -2.73
C PRO A 98 -10.31 5.90 -3.62
N LYS A 99 -10.96 4.92 -4.25
CA LYS A 99 -10.31 3.98 -5.15
C LYS A 99 -9.22 3.13 -4.50
N SER A 100 -9.34 2.88 -3.19
CA SER A 100 -8.47 1.96 -2.48
C SER A 100 -9.13 0.59 -2.35
N ILE A 101 -8.34 -0.40 -1.95
CA ILE A 101 -8.84 -1.76 -1.69
C ILE A 101 -8.53 -2.12 -0.24
N MET A 102 -9.49 -2.75 0.43
CA MET A 102 -9.33 -3.25 1.79
C MET A 102 -9.30 -4.77 1.77
N ILE A 103 -8.27 -5.36 2.37
CA ILE A 103 -8.16 -6.82 2.53
C ILE A 103 -8.19 -7.15 4.01
N GLU A 104 -9.11 -8.03 4.39
CA GLU A 104 -9.23 -8.45 5.79
C GLU A 104 -8.34 -9.65 6.08
N LYS A 105 -7.65 -9.62 7.22
CA LYS A 105 -6.88 -10.76 7.72
C LYS A 105 -7.84 -11.78 8.36
N PRO A 106 -7.62 -13.11 8.20
CA PRO A 106 -6.59 -13.72 7.38
C PRO A 106 -6.97 -13.76 5.89
N PHE A 107 -5.98 -13.76 5.02
CA PHE A 107 -6.20 -13.85 3.58
C PHE A 107 -5.06 -14.64 2.93
N VAL A 108 -5.25 -15.04 1.67
CA VAL A 108 -4.18 -15.70 0.90
C VAL A 108 -3.39 -14.65 0.13
N MET A 109 -2.09 -14.90 -0.06
CA MET A 109 -1.19 -13.91 -0.68
C MET A 109 -1.61 -13.50 -2.08
N SER A 110 -2.26 -14.38 -2.84
CA SER A 110 -2.75 -14.03 -4.16
C SER A 110 -3.76 -12.88 -4.14
N GLN A 111 -4.53 -12.72 -3.05
CA GLN A 111 -5.46 -11.59 -2.92
C GLN A 111 -4.71 -10.26 -2.86
N LEU A 112 -3.59 -10.23 -2.14
CA LEU A 112 -2.75 -9.05 -2.04
C LEU A 112 -2.16 -8.69 -3.41
N ILE A 113 -1.62 -9.67 -4.10
CA ILE A 113 -0.97 -9.44 -5.40
C ILE A 113 -2.00 -8.98 -6.44
N VAL A 114 -3.17 -9.61 -6.47
CA VAL A 114 -4.24 -9.20 -7.38
C VAL A 114 -4.69 -7.77 -7.10
N ALA A 115 -4.86 -7.41 -5.82
CA ALA A 115 -5.33 -6.08 -5.44
C ALA A 115 -4.37 -4.99 -5.89
N ILE A 116 -3.09 -5.11 -5.55
CA ILE A 116 -2.12 -4.07 -5.92
C ILE A 116 -1.89 -4.02 -7.44
N SER A 117 -1.88 -5.18 -8.09
CA SER A 117 -1.70 -5.25 -9.53
C SER A 117 -2.88 -4.61 -10.27
N GLN A 118 -4.11 -4.83 -9.78
CA GLN A 118 -5.29 -4.23 -10.37
C GLN A 118 -5.25 -2.71 -10.29
N LEU A 119 -4.90 -2.16 -9.12
CA LEU A 119 -4.81 -0.72 -8.95
C LEU A 119 -3.74 -0.10 -9.84
N LEU A 120 -2.60 -0.76 -9.99
CA LEU A 120 -1.55 -0.31 -10.89
C LEU A 120 -2.00 -0.32 -12.34
N ASN A 121 -2.71 -1.36 -12.76
CA ASN A 121 -3.24 -1.47 -14.11
C ASN A 121 -4.33 -0.44 -14.39
N ASP A 122 -5.21 -0.19 -13.42
CA ASP A 122 -6.27 0.82 -13.54
C ASP A 122 -5.67 2.20 -13.75
N ARG A 123 -4.60 2.50 -13.04
CA ARG A 123 -3.88 3.76 -13.19
C ARG A 123 -3.31 3.91 -14.61
N ARG A 124 -2.70 2.84 -15.15
CA ARG A 124 -2.16 2.84 -16.52
C ARG A 124 -3.26 3.01 -17.56
N ALA A 125 -4.39 2.32 -17.36
CA ALA A 125 -5.53 2.43 -18.28
C ALA A 125 -6.08 3.85 -18.30
N GLY A 126 -6.19 4.49 -17.13
CA GLY A 126 -6.62 5.89 -17.03
C GLY A 126 -5.69 6.84 -17.76
N VAL A 127 -4.37 6.64 -17.66
CA VAL A 127 -3.38 7.44 -18.36
C VAL A 127 -3.50 7.22 -19.88
N ALA A 128 -3.65 5.97 -20.31
CA ALA A 128 -3.81 5.65 -21.73
C ALA A 128 -5.06 6.28 -22.32
N ASP A 129 -6.16 6.33 -21.57
CA ASP A 129 -7.41 6.91 -22.02
C ASP A 129 -7.33 8.43 -22.21
N LEU A 130 -6.39 9.08 -21.52
CA LEU A 130 -6.18 10.52 -21.64
C LEU A 130 -5.38 10.92 -22.88
N GLU A 131 -4.69 9.98 -23.47
CA GLU A 131 -3.91 10.20 -24.67
C GLU A 131 -4.75 10.00 -25.93
#